data_11cd8475f6f7dcaf2e341a26c36298ea
#
_entry.id   11cd8475f6f7dcaf2e341a26c36298ea
#
_cell.length_a   1.000
_cell.length_b   1.000
_cell.length_c   1.000
_cell.angle_alpha   90.00
_cell.angle_beta   90.00
_cell.angle_gamma   90.00
#
_symmetry.space_group_name_H-M   'P 1'
#
loop_
_entity.id
_entity.type
_entity.pdbx_description
1 polymer ?
#
loop_
_entity_poly.entity_id
_entity_poly.type
_entity_poly.pdbx_seq_one_letter_code
_entity_poly.pdbx_strand_id
1 'polypeptide(L)'
;MTAPHKDDFGKPVGQPIDNWSGCEFPPRSNMVGNYVIVSPLDISRDAQQLFDANSKATDGSRFTYLPTNAFDDFAAYKAWLDGMTANADPILHAIIDKATNRAVGVAAFMRIDAANGVVEVGNINYAPALSKTIGGTEAMYLMMKRAFDELGYRRYEWKCDDQ
;
A
#
# COMPACT_ATOMS: atom_id res chain seq x y z
N MET A 1 21.96 26.45 4.44
CA MET A 1 21.31 25.54 5.43
C MET A 1 20.74 26.44 6.52
N THR A 2 19.43 26.38 6.77
CA THR A 2 18.80 27.09 7.88
C THR A 2 19.26 26.49 9.20
N ALA A 3 19.45 27.32 10.23
CA ALA A 3 19.81 26.84 11.57
C ALA A 3 18.71 25.89 12.09
N PRO A 4 19.08 24.86 12.86
CA PRO A 4 18.09 23.95 13.45
C PRO A 4 17.15 24.73 14.37
N HIS A 5 15.84 24.50 14.21
CA HIS A 5 14.84 25.01 15.16
C HIS A 5 15.01 24.33 16.52
N LYS A 6 14.77 25.06 17.61
CA LYS A 6 14.91 24.54 18.97
C LYS A 6 13.62 24.78 19.75
N ASP A 7 13.30 23.84 20.63
CA ASP A 7 12.23 24.01 21.61
C ASP A 7 12.64 24.99 22.77
N ASP A 8 11.74 25.21 23.72
CA ASP A 8 11.94 26.11 24.85
C ASP A 8 13.05 25.63 25.80
N PHE A 9 13.51 24.40 25.67
CA PHE A 9 14.61 23.79 26.43
C PHE A 9 15.94 23.78 25.66
N GLY A 10 15.98 24.38 24.47
CA GLY A 10 17.15 24.43 23.60
C GLY A 10 17.45 23.13 22.86
N LYS A 11 16.53 22.16 22.81
CA LYS A 11 16.68 20.89 22.08
C LYS A 11 16.37 21.09 20.59
N PRO A 12 17.13 20.46 19.69
CA PRO A 12 16.82 20.53 18.26
C PRO A 12 15.50 19.81 17.97
N VAL A 13 14.61 20.48 17.27
CA VAL A 13 13.33 19.97 16.78
C VAL A 13 13.17 20.25 15.30
N GLY A 14 12.18 19.61 14.67
CA GLY A 14 11.85 19.87 13.27
C GLY A 14 11.39 21.32 13.06
N GLN A 15 11.53 21.80 11.80
CA GLN A 15 11.01 23.12 11.45
C GLN A 15 9.49 23.13 11.59
N PRO A 16 8.89 24.23 12.09
CA PRO A 16 7.46 24.40 12.08
C PRO A 16 6.91 24.32 10.65
N ILE A 17 5.73 23.78 10.51
CA ILE A 17 4.98 23.80 9.26
C ILE A 17 3.87 24.82 9.43
N ASP A 18 4.12 26.04 8.94
CA ASP A 18 3.15 27.12 9.04
C ASP A 18 1.94 26.86 8.13
N ASN A 19 0.76 27.24 8.60
CA ASN A 19 -0.51 27.13 7.85
C ASN A 19 -0.86 25.71 7.38
N TRP A 20 -0.46 24.68 8.13
CA TRP A 20 -0.84 23.31 7.83
C TRP A 20 -2.36 23.13 7.95
N SER A 21 -3.01 22.71 6.87
CA SER A 21 -4.47 22.50 6.80
C SER A 21 -4.88 21.03 6.65
N GLY A 22 -3.91 20.11 6.70
CA GLY A 22 -4.14 18.68 6.41
C GLY A 22 -4.07 18.36 4.93
N CYS A 23 -4.36 17.10 4.61
CA CYS A 23 -4.42 16.56 3.26
C CYS A 23 -5.82 16.03 2.95
N GLU A 24 -6.12 15.76 1.68
CA GLU A 24 -7.30 15.01 1.31
C GLU A 24 -7.11 13.52 1.64
N PHE A 25 -8.21 12.84 1.97
CA PHE A 25 -8.21 11.39 2.11
C PHE A 25 -7.93 10.72 0.75
N PRO A 26 -7.08 9.69 0.67
CA PRO A 26 -6.70 9.12 -0.61
C PRO A 26 -7.91 8.62 -1.41
N PRO A 27 -8.07 9.05 -2.68
CA PRO A 27 -9.20 8.66 -3.49
C PRO A 27 -9.08 7.20 -3.95
N ARG A 28 -10.23 6.54 -4.11
CA ARG A 28 -10.31 5.21 -4.71
C ARG A 28 -10.25 5.31 -6.24
N SER A 29 -9.08 5.64 -6.78
CA SER A 29 -8.84 5.79 -8.22
C SER A 29 -7.54 5.11 -8.65
N ASN A 30 -7.45 4.76 -9.92
CA ASN A 30 -6.28 4.08 -10.48
C ASN A 30 -5.02 4.97 -10.43
N MET A 31 -3.89 4.32 -10.19
CA MET A 31 -2.54 4.86 -10.42
C MET A 31 -1.93 4.05 -11.56
N VAL A 32 -1.70 4.70 -12.69
CA VAL A 32 -1.30 4.01 -13.94
C VAL A 32 0.18 4.23 -14.20
N GLY A 33 0.94 3.14 -14.20
CA GLY A 33 2.34 3.10 -14.56
C GLY A 33 2.60 2.57 -15.97
N ASN A 34 3.87 2.32 -16.26
CA ASN A 34 4.29 1.71 -17.52
C ASN A 34 4.04 0.18 -17.54
N TYR A 35 4.30 -0.48 -16.42
CA TYR A 35 4.26 -1.93 -16.26
C TYR A 35 3.04 -2.41 -15.50
N VAL A 36 2.53 -1.61 -14.54
CA VAL A 36 1.40 -1.99 -13.72
C VAL A 36 0.34 -0.89 -13.64
N ILE A 37 -0.86 -1.30 -13.23
CA ILE A 37 -1.91 -0.42 -12.74
C ILE A 37 -2.15 -0.80 -11.28
N VAL A 38 -2.02 0.17 -10.37
CA VAL A 38 -2.45 0.03 -8.99
C VAL A 38 -3.88 0.54 -8.91
N SER A 39 -4.84 -0.39 -8.86
CA SER A 39 -6.27 -0.12 -8.94
C SER A 39 -6.93 -0.36 -7.59
N PRO A 40 -7.90 0.44 -7.16
CA PRO A 40 -8.73 0.06 -6.03
C PRO A 40 -9.21 -1.40 -6.19
N LEU A 41 -9.08 -2.19 -5.11
CA LEU A 41 -9.45 -3.58 -5.14
C LEU A 41 -10.95 -3.73 -5.44
N ASP A 42 -11.27 -4.52 -6.46
CA ASP A 42 -12.61 -4.98 -6.78
C ASP A 42 -12.65 -6.51 -6.55
N ILE A 43 -13.35 -6.93 -5.50
CA ILE A 43 -13.38 -8.34 -5.11
C ILE A 43 -13.95 -9.22 -6.21
N SER A 44 -14.95 -8.75 -6.96
CA SER A 44 -15.57 -9.50 -8.03
C SER A 44 -14.62 -9.75 -9.21
N ARG A 45 -13.74 -8.79 -9.49
CA ARG A 45 -12.76 -8.84 -10.57
C ARG A 45 -11.47 -9.52 -10.14
N ASP A 46 -10.97 -9.18 -8.94
CA ASP A 46 -9.57 -9.41 -8.55
C ASP A 46 -9.37 -10.62 -7.65
N ALA A 47 -10.35 -10.98 -6.81
CA ALA A 47 -10.13 -11.94 -5.74
C ALA A 47 -9.67 -13.32 -6.26
N GLN A 48 -10.32 -13.86 -7.28
CA GLN A 48 -9.92 -15.15 -7.86
C GLN A 48 -8.54 -15.08 -8.48
N GLN A 49 -8.23 -13.98 -9.18
CA GLN A 49 -6.94 -13.80 -9.83
C GLN A 49 -5.80 -13.73 -8.81
N LEU A 50 -6.02 -13.02 -7.71
CA LEU A 50 -5.05 -12.89 -6.61
C LEU A 50 -4.84 -14.23 -5.90
N PHE A 51 -5.90 -14.96 -5.65
CA PHE A 51 -5.82 -16.30 -5.08
C PHE A 51 -5.01 -17.25 -5.97
N ASP A 52 -5.34 -17.32 -7.27
CA ASP A 52 -4.62 -18.13 -8.27
C ASP A 52 -3.15 -17.71 -8.39
N ALA A 53 -2.86 -16.41 -8.30
CA ALA A 53 -1.50 -15.91 -8.39
C ALA A 53 -0.66 -16.30 -7.16
N ASN A 54 -1.25 -16.23 -5.97
CA ASN A 54 -0.61 -16.64 -4.71
C ASN A 54 -0.41 -18.15 -4.62
N SER A 55 -1.35 -18.95 -5.14
CA SER A 55 -1.27 -20.43 -5.17
C SER A 55 -0.10 -20.97 -5.99
N LYS A 56 0.54 -20.12 -6.81
CA LYS A 56 1.77 -20.47 -7.55
C LYS A 56 3.04 -20.39 -6.69
N ALA A 57 2.94 -19.91 -5.45
CA ALA A 57 4.04 -19.97 -4.50
C ALA A 57 4.29 -21.42 -4.06
N THR A 58 5.56 -21.76 -3.84
CA THR A 58 5.96 -23.11 -3.42
C THR A 58 5.65 -23.39 -1.95
N ASP A 59 5.43 -22.33 -1.16
CA ASP A 59 5.18 -22.41 0.27
C ASP A 59 4.44 -21.14 0.76
N GLY A 60 4.11 -21.10 2.05
CA GLY A 60 3.45 -19.98 2.69
C GLY A 60 4.38 -18.84 3.15
N SER A 61 5.69 -18.89 2.87
CA SER A 61 6.68 -17.96 3.42
C SER A 61 6.40 -16.48 3.12
N ARG A 62 5.66 -16.18 2.05
CA ARG A 62 5.24 -14.81 1.70
C ARG A 62 4.31 -14.17 2.71
N PHE A 63 3.72 -14.97 3.56
CA PHE A 63 2.81 -14.52 4.62
C PHE A 63 3.50 -14.40 5.99
N THR A 64 4.79 -14.79 6.11
CA THR A 64 5.52 -14.83 7.40
C THR A 64 5.42 -13.52 8.18
N TYR A 65 5.50 -12.38 7.50
CA TYR A 65 5.46 -11.05 8.12
C TYR A 65 4.12 -10.33 7.90
N LEU A 66 3.10 -11.03 7.40
CA LEU A 66 1.76 -10.49 7.27
C LEU A 66 0.89 -10.93 8.46
N PRO A 67 -0.14 -10.15 8.83
CA PRO A 67 -1.04 -10.48 9.94
C PRO A 67 -2.01 -11.62 9.61
N THR A 68 -1.77 -12.38 8.55
CA THR A 68 -2.56 -13.52 8.09
C THR A 68 -1.65 -14.61 7.54
N ASN A 69 -2.13 -15.84 7.54
CA ASN A 69 -1.47 -16.97 6.91
C ASN A 69 -1.85 -17.12 5.43
N ALA A 70 -1.15 -17.99 4.71
CA ALA A 70 -1.60 -18.44 3.39
C ALA A 70 -2.99 -19.10 3.51
N PHE A 71 -3.78 -18.96 2.46
CA PHE A 71 -5.14 -19.50 2.40
C PHE A 71 -5.15 -20.78 1.57
N ASP A 72 -5.75 -21.83 2.10
CA ASP A 72 -5.87 -23.11 1.43
C ASP A 72 -7.06 -23.17 0.46
N ASP A 73 -8.08 -22.33 0.68
CA ASP A 73 -9.25 -22.27 -0.19
C ASP A 73 -9.66 -20.82 -0.52
N PHE A 74 -10.32 -20.70 -1.67
CA PHE A 74 -10.76 -19.41 -2.21
C PHE A 74 -11.83 -18.72 -1.35
N ALA A 75 -12.73 -19.49 -0.72
CA ALA A 75 -13.82 -18.89 0.05
C ALA A 75 -13.28 -18.17 1.29
N ALA A 76 -12.32 -18.79 1.99
CA ALA A 76 -11.62 -18.16 3.13
C ALA A 76 -10.83 -16.92 2.68
N TYR A 77 -10.10 -16.98 1.55
CA TYR A 77 -9.39 -15.83 1.01
C TYR A 77 -10.34 -14.68 0.65
N LYS A 78 -11.45 -15.00 -0.04
CA LYS A 78 -12.45 -13.99 -0.39
C LYS A 78 -13.08 -13.35 0.86
N ALA A 79 -13.45 -14.15 1.86
CA ALA A 79 -14.02 -13.64 3.11
C ALA A 79 -13.04 -12.70 3.84
N TRP A 80 -11.75 -13.02 3.83
CA TRP A 80 -10.73 -12.13 4.37
C TRP A 80 -10.66 -10.81 3.61
N LEU A 81 -10.67 -10.81 2.26
CA LEU A 81 -10.71 -9.59 1.45
C LEU A 81 -11.99 -8.77 1.70
N ASP A 82 -13.15 -9.43 1.82
CA ASP A 82 -14.42 -8.76 2.15
C ASP A 82 -14.30 -8.01 3.48
N GLY A 83 -13.72 -8.66 4.50
CA GLY A 83 -13.47 -8.03 5.80
C GLY A 83 -12.51 -6.84 5.72
N MET A 84 -11.43 -6.97 4.95
CA MET A 84 -10.44 -5.90 4.78
C MET A 84 -10.96 -4.69 4.01
N THR A 85 -11.97 -4.85 3.17
CA THR A 85 -12.57 -3.77 2.37
C THR A 85 -13.84 -3.18 2.97
N ALA A 86 -14.30 -3.71 4.09
CA ALA A 86 -15.55 -3.29 4.74
C ALA A 86 -15.52 -1.84 5.28
N ASN A 87 -14.34 -1.31 5.56
CA ASN A 87 -14.14 0.03 6.10
C ASN A 87 -13.46 0.97 5.08
N ALA A 88 -13.44 2.26 5.42
CA ALA A 88 -12.74 3.27 4.62
C ALA A 88 -11.21 3.11 4.69
N ASP A 89 -10.68 2.66 5.80
CA ASP A 89 -9.27 2.38 6.08
C ASP A 89 -9.16 0.93 6.60
N PRO A 90 -8.34 0.08 5.94
CA PRO A 90 -7.42 0.35 4.83
C PRO A 90 -8.09 0.52 3.47
N ILE A 91 -7.42 1.23 2.55
CA ILE A 91 -7.77 1.26 1.13
C ILE A 91 -6.90 0.24 0.41
N LEU A 92 -7.45 -0.95 0.15
CA LEU A 92 -6.75 -1.97 -0.59
C LEU A 92 -6.74 -1.65 -2.08
N HIS A 93 -5.60 -1.96 -2.71
CA HIS A 93 -5.39 -1.86 -4.14
C HIS A 93 -4.90 -3.20 -4.68
N ALA A 94 -5.46 -3.64 -5.79
CA ALA A 94 -4.90 -4.70 -6.60
C ALA A 94 -3.80 -4.13 -7.51
N ILE A 95 -2.69 -4.84 -7.64
CA ILE A 95 -1.63 -4.52 -8.59
C ILE A 95 -1.83 -5.39 -9.82
N ILE A 96 -2.21 -4.75 -10.92
CA ILE A 96 -2.55 -5.40 -12.19
C ILE A 96 -1.35 -5.29 -13.12
N ASP A 97 -0.80 -6.42 -13.53
CA ASP A 97 0.26 -6.48 -14.53
C ASP A 97 -0.34 -6.14 -15.91
N LYS A 98 0.18 -5.10 -16.56
CA LYS A 98 -0.33 -4.61 -17.86
C LYS A 98 -0.07 -5.58 -19.00
N ALA A 99 0.98 -6.41 -18.93
CA ALA A 99 1.28 -7.37 -19.98
C ALA A 99 0.27 -8.52 -20.02
N THR A 100 -0.24 -8.92 -18.86
CA THR A 100 -1.19 -10.05 -18.75
C THR A 100 -2.62 -9.61 -18.43
N ASN A 101 -2.81 -8.35 -18.03
CA ASN A 101 -4.05 -7.79 -17.52
C ASN A 101 -4.61 -8.59 -16.32
N ARG A 102 -3.71 -9.13 -15.48
CA ARG A 102 -4.07 -9.96 -14.32
C ARG A 102 -3.63 -9.27 -13.02
N ALA A 103 -4.44 -9.41 -11.98
CA ALA A 103 -4.07 -9.01 -10.64
C ALA A 103 -3.02 -9.99 -10.08
N VAL A 104 -1.86 -9.46 -9.69
CA VAL A 104 -0.67 -10.23 -9.28
C VAL A 104 -0.11 -9.79 -7.92
N GLY A 105 -0.78 -8.89 -7.24
CA GLY A 105 -0.39 -8.43 -5.90
C GLY A 105 -1.40 -7.49 -5.29
N VAL A 106 -1.24 -7.26 -3.99
CA VAL A 106 -2.04 -6.33 -3.19
C VAL A 106 -1.11 -5.41 -2.43
N ALA A 107 -1.51 -4.16 -2.26
CA ALA A 107 -0.96 -3.21 -1.31
C ALA A 107 -2.07 -2.27 -0.82
N ALA A 108 -1.89 -1.64 0.33
CA ALA A 108 -2.90 -0.76 0.89
C ALA A 108 -2.30 0.58 1.33
N PHE A 109 -3.08 1.65 1.19
CA PHE A 109 -2.94 2.79 2.09
C PHE A 109 -3.71 2.48 3.37
N MET A 110 -3.07 2.68 4.50
CA MET A 110 -3.65 2.38 5.80
C MET A 110 -3.15 3.33 6.89
N ARG A 111 -3.81 3.29 8.05
CA ARG A 111 -3.52 4.21 9.16
C ARG A 111 -3.45 5.65 8.66
N ILE A 112 -4.48 6.03 7.91
CA ILE A 112 -4.56 7.31 7.20
C ILE A 112 -4.94 8.40 8.21
N ASP A 113 -3.99 9.27 8.51
CA ASP A 113 -4.20 10.49 9.30
C ASP A 113 -4.03 11.71 8.39
N ALA A 114 -5.07 11.99 7.64
CA ALA A 114 -5.08 13.09 6.68
C ALA A 114 -4.93 14.47 7.37
N ALA A 115 -5.43 14.62 8.59
CA ALA A 115 -5.28 15.87 9.36
C ALA A 115 -3.81 16.18 9.65
N ASN A 116 -3.02 15.17 9.95
CA ASN A 116 -1.58 15.29 10.18
C ASN A 116 -0.72 14.99 8.94
N GLY A 117 -1.34 14.67 7.79
CA GLY A 117 -0.63 14.34 6.55
C GLY A 117 0.24 13.10 6.65
N VAL A 118 -0.25 12.06 7.31
CA VAL A 118 0.45 10.79 7.53
C VAL A 118 -0.32 9.65 6.87
N VAL A 119 0.37 8.79 6.14
CA VAL A 119 -0.19 7.58 5.56
C VAL A 119 0.84 6.45 5.59
N GLU A 120 0.40 5.24 5.89
CA GLU A 120 1.23 4.04 5.82
C GLU A 120 0.90 3.24 4.56
N VAL A 121 1.93 2.73 3.88
CA VAL A 121 1.76 1.64 2.92
C VAL A 121 1.96 0.32 3.66
N GLY A 122 1.00 -0.59 3.52
CA GLY A 122 1.06 -1.89 4.19
C GLY A 122 0.20 -2.94 3.50
N ASN A 123 0.00 -4.07 4.16
CA ASN A 123 -0.67 -5.24 3.58
C ASN A 123 -0.09 -5.62 2.21
N ILE A 124 1.25 -5.47 2.06
CA ILE A 124 1.94 -5.72 0.80
C ILE A 124 2.09 -7.24 0.63
N ASN A 125 1.31 -7.79 -0.30
CA ASN A 125 1.41 -9.19 -0.69
C ASN A 125 1.62 -9.27 -2.20
N TYR A 126 2.83 -9.66 -2.61
CA TYR A 126 3.20 -9.83 -4.01
C TYR A 126 3.23 -11.31 -4.36
N ALA A 127 2.42 -11.74 -5.31
CA ALA A 127 2.52 -13.08 -5.87
C ALA A 127 3.91 -13.30 -6.53
N PRO A 128 4.33 -14.56 -6.76
CA PRO A 128 5.62 -14.86 -7.40
C PRO A 128 5.88 -14.08 -8.69
N ALA A 129 4.84 -13.85 -9.50
CA ALA A 129 4.93 -13.13 -10.77
C ALA A 129 5.28 -11.64 -10.63
N LEU A 130 5.01 -11.02 -9.48
CA LEU A 130 5.29 -9.60 -9.23
C LEU A 130 6.55 -9.40 -8.38
N SER A 131 6.89 -10.37 -7.54
CA SER A 131 8.00 -10.25 -6.60
C SER A 131 9.34 -10.11 -7.33
N LYS A 132 10.17 -9.14 -6.88
CA LYS A 132 11.50 -8.85 -7.46
C LYS A 132 11.45 -8.45 -8.95
N THR A 133 10.37 -7.80 -9.39
CA THR A 133 10.21 -7.29 -10.75
C THR A 133 10.18 -5.76 -10.80
N ILE A 134 10.35 -5.20 -11.98
CA ILE A 134 10.18 -3.76 -12.24
C ILE A 134 8.76 -3.32 -11.88
N GLY A 135 7.74 -4.14 -12.19
CA GLY A 135 6.35 -3.85 -11.86
C GLY A 135 6.12 -3.74 -10.35
N GLY A 136 6.76 -4.58 -9.53
CA GLY A 136 6.69 -4.48 -8.08
C GLY A 136 7.30 -3.18 -7.54
N THR A 137 8.42 -2.74 -8.11
CA THR A 137 9.05 -1.45 -7.77
C THR A 137 8.17 -0.28 -8.21
N GLU A 138 7.64 -0.35 -9.44
CA GLU A 138 6.77 0.70 -9.97
C GLU A 138 5.49 0.86 -9.14
N ALA A 139 4.90 -0.24 -8.65
CA ALA A 139 3.72 -0.18 -7.78
C ALA A 139 3.97 0.67 -6.53
N MET A 140 5.10 0.45 -5.84
CA MET A 140 5.47 1.24 -4.67
C MET A 140 5.76 2.70 -5.02
N TYR A 141 6.44 2.94 -6.14
CA TYR A 141 6.67 4.30 -6.63
C TYR A 141 5.35 5.05 -6.89
N LEU A 142 4.37 4.40 -7.54
CA LEU A 142 3.07 5.01 -7.84
C LEU A 142 2.30 5.37 -6.56
N MET A 143 2.32 4.49 -5.56
CA MET A 143 1.68 4.76 -4.27
C MET A 143 2.38 5.93 -3.54
N MET A 144 3.70 5.94 -3.51
CA MET A 144 4.47 7.03 -2.90
C MET A 144 4.25 8.36 -3.63
N LYS A 145 4.24 8.34 -4.97
CA LYS A 145 3.93 9.51 -5.81
C LYS A 145 2.53 10.05 -5.52
N ARG A 146 1.51 9.17 -5.41
CA ARG A 146 0.15 9.56 -5.02
C ARG A 146 0.16 10.28 -3.67
N ALA A 147 0.86 9.74 -2.67
CA ALA A 147 0.90 10.31 -1.35
C ALA A 147 1.60 11.70 -1.34
N PHE A 148 2.78 11.82 -1.90
CA PHE A 148 3.56 13.06 -1.82
C PHE A 148 3.19 14.08 -2.89
N ASP A 149 3.20 13.67 -4.16
CA ASP A 149 3.12 14.63 -5.27
C ASP A 149 1.69 15.05 -5.57
N GLU A 150 0.71 14.14 -5.36
CA GLU A 150 -0.67 14.40 -5.74
C GLU A 150 -1.53 14.85 -4.55
N LEU A 151 -1.29 14.31 -3.35
CA LEU A 151 -2.11 14.57 -2.16
C LEU A 151 -1.40 15.44 -1.11
N GLY A 152 -0.09 15.68 -1.23
CA GLY A 152 0.67 16.54 -0.34
C GLY A 152 0.90 15.96 1.06
N TYR A 153 0.80 14.66 1.23
CA TYR A 153 1.17 14.02 2.50
C TYR A 153 2.63 14.32 2.81
N ARG A 154 2.93 14.59 4.08
CA ARG A 154 4.28 14.92 4.53
C ARG A 154 5.03 13.76 5.15
N ARG A 155 4.33 12.64 5.45
CA ARG A 155 4.89 11.43 6.05
C ARG A 155 4.28 10.20 5.42
N TYR A 156 5.15 9.38 4.83
CA TYR A 156 4.81 8.09 4.25
C TYR A 156 5.53 7.01 5.05
N GLU A 157 4.78 6.12 5.66
CA GLU A 157 5.31 5.09 6.54
C GLU A 157 5.30 3.72 5.86
N TRP A 158 6.29 2.94 6.21
CA TRP A 158 6.33 1.51 5.91
C TRP A 158 6.92 0.78 7.10
N LYS A 159 6.22 -0.27 7.56
CA LYS A 159 6.70 -1.16 8.61
C LYS A 159 7.16 -2.45 7.98
N CYS A 160 8.38 -2.87 8.29
CA CYS A 160 8.94 -4.14 7.90
C CYS A 160 9.63 -4.80 9.10
N ASP A 161 9.74 -6.11 9.06
CA ASP A 161 10.60 -6.86 9.94
C ASP A 161 12.04 -6.72 9.46
N ASP A 162 13.00 -6.72 10.38
CA ASP A 162 14.44 -6.56 10.10
C ASP A 162 15.22 -7.89 10.18
N GLN A 163 14.49 -9.04 10.26
CA GLN A 163 15.09 -10.38 10.34
C GLN A 163 15.56 -10.91 8.99
#